data_a66684b0d622936b95fc10b9d13f848e
#
_entry.id   a66684b0d622936b95fc10b9d13f848e
#
_cell.length_a   1.000
_cell.length_b   1.000
_cell.length_c   1.000
_cell.angle_alpha   90.00
_cell.angle_beta   90.00
_cell.angle_gamma   90.00
#
_symmetry.space_group_name_H-M   'P 1'
#
loop_
_entity.id
_entity.type
_entity.pdbx_description
1 polymer ?
#
loop_
_entity_poly.entity_id
_entity_poly.type
_entity_poly.pdbx_seq_one_letter_code
_entity_poly.pdbx_strand_id
1 'polypeptide(L)'
;MRWHVIPRLWPLVAAFALSAGLAVTAVAPVLALTPTPPLGGTPWLQDQRVGYRWRTGQVPPSWLQPAINAAAADSNGSRASRAATLAYDSSALSLISYDAPTRCASNALACADRSGAPSSFTVAYQRNGYVFDWGTLRWCQAYTTRPYGCFDAETVGLHELGHVVDLGHYSGSVAGSAYLDSIMQPVSRQYPTTGWNLHTYGRCDVALLQRLYDMQTWSAPYSTCGSVATVMTLAAGTAGTGGSRTFTATLKVAFDSTIGKLADNPVTGRVVTLQRRASGSTTWSTVTTMATGPTSGSYVSTVAVTSRTDWRAVFATPPSEGLVGSTSTILVVSPTACVGVCASSPGLAVGPR
;
A
#
# COMPACT_ATOMS: atom_id res chain seq x y z
N MET A 1 70.01 -31.41 -27.49
CA MET A 1 69.59 -31.50 -28.92
C MET A 1 68.63 -32.64 -29.10
N ARG A 2 67.29 -32.36 -29.20
CA ARG A 2 66.29 -33.30 -29.72
C ARG A 2 65.23 -32.47 -30.40
N TRP A 3 65.01 -32.65 -31.63
CA TRP A 3 64.01 -32.01 -32.47
C TRP A 3 62.69 -32.77 -32.30
N HIS A 4 61.62 -32.08 -32.08
CA HIS A 4 60.26 -32.65 -32.13
C HIS A 4 59.49 -32.05 -33.31
N VAL A 5 58.99 -32.94 -34.13
CA VAL A 5 58.24 -32.72 -35.35
C VAL A 5 56.81 -32.30 -34.98
N ILE A 6 56.32 -31.21 -35.61
CA ILE A 6 54.96 -30.74 -35.48
C ILE A 6 54.09 -31.37 -36.59
N PRO A 7 52.97 -32.03 -36.28
CA PRO A 7 52.04 -32.47 -37.32
C PRO A 7 51.09 -31.36 -37.71
N ARG A 8 50.86 -31.17 -38.97
CA ARG A 8 49.92 -30.27 -39.61
C ARG A 8 48.52 -30.77 -39.33
N LEU A 9 47.69 -29.91 -38.70
CA LEU A 9 46.24 -30.11 -38.57
C LEU A 9 45.50 -29.34 -39.67
N TRP A 10 44.61 -30.01 -40.34
CA TRP A 10 43.69 -29.51 -41.35
C TRP A 10 42.58 -28.62 -40.70
N PRO A 11 42.09 -27.59 -41.40
CA PRO A 11 40.97 -26.81 -40.89
C PRO A 11 39.65 -27.53 -41.17
N LEU A 12 38.97 -27.95 -40.11
CA LEU A 12 37.57 -28.31 -40.13
C LEU A 12 36.73 -27.04 -40.11
N VAL A 13 36.05 -26.74 -41.21
CA VAL A 13 35.01 -25.69 -41.27
C VAL A 13 33.79 -26.22 -40.56
N ALA A 14 33.57 -25.78 -39.32
CA ALA A 14 32.33 -26.02 -38.60
C ALA A 14 31.35 -24.89 -38.93
N ALA A 15 30.27 -25.22 -39.64
CA ALA A 15 29.15 -24.34 -39.86
C ALA A 15 28.38 -24.13 -38.53
N PHE A 16 28.52 -22.97 -37.91
CA PHE A 16 27.67 -22.58 -36.78
C PHE A 16 26.31 -22.13 -37.29
N ALA A 17 25.29 -22.96 -37.11
CA ALA A 17 23.91 -22.57 -37.22
C ALA A 17 23.59 -21.66 -36.00
N LEU A 18 23.43 -20.33 -36.25
CA LEU A 18 22.94 -19.38 -35.25
C LEU A 18 21.44 -19.65 -35.06
N SER A 19 21.10 -20.49 -34.08
CA SER A 19 19.74 -20.51 -33.51
C SER A 19 19.61 -19.32 -32.57
N ALA A 20 18.95 -18.25 -33.04
CA ALA A 20 18.53 -17.14 -32.21
C ALA A 20 17.43 -17.63 -31.23
N GLY A 21 17.86 -18.23 -30.14
CA GLY A 21 16.99 -18.52 -29.02
C GLY A 21 16.56 -17.18 -28.37
N LEU A 22 15.32 -16.80 -28.54
CA LEU A 22 14.68 -15.76 -27.71
C LEU A 22 14.74 -16.24 -26.25
N ALA A 23 15.77 -15.79 -25.52
CA ALA A 23 15.81 -15.93 -24.08
C ALA A 23 14.69 -15.05 -23.51
N VAL A 24 13.50 -15.63 -23.30
CA VAL A 24 12.50 -15.05 -22.42
C VAL A 24 13.13 -15.06 -21.03
N THR A 25 13.73 -13.94 -20.65
CA THR A 25 14.13 -13.74 -19.25
C THR A 25 12.84 -13.75 -18.45
N ALA A 26 12.54 -14.87 -17.80
CA ALA A 26 11.52 -14.93 -16.77
C ALA A 26 11.95 -13.90 -15.71
N VAL A 27 11.29 -12.75 -15.70
CA VAL A 27 11.39 -11.79 -14.60
C VAL A 27 10.91 -12.56 -13.38
N ALA A 28 11.84 -12.94 -12.50
CA ALA A 28 11.51 -13.54 -11.23
C ALA A 28 10.48 -12.60 -10.56
N PRO A 29 9.36 -13.12 -10.05
CA PRO A 29 8.41 -12.29 -9.34
C PRO A 29 9.17 -11.62 -8.21
N VAL A 30 9.26 -10.29 -8.25
CA VAL A 30 9.71 -9.52 -7.10
C VAL A 30 8.71 -9.88 -6.01
N LEU A 31 9.17 -10.62 -5.00
CA LEU A 31 8.34 -10.92 -3.84
C LEU A 31 7.88 -9.58 -3.28
N ALA A 32 6.60 -9.29 -3.42
CA ALA A 32 6.03 -8.08 -2.87
C ALA A 32 6.32 -8.08 -1.36
N LEU A 33 6.94 -7.02 -0.86
CA LEU A 33 7.17 -6.86 0.57
C LEU A 33 5.81 -6.78 1.25
N THR A 34 5.71 -7.39 2.41
CA THR A 34 4.48 -7.33 3.20
C THR A 34 4.43 -5.98 3.91
N PRO A 35 3.30 -5.26 3.94
CA PRO A 35 3.16 -4.06 4.75
C PRO A 35 3.43 -4.35 6.22
N THR A 36 3.82 -3.33 6.96
CA THR A 36 3.82 -3.40 8.43
C THR A 36 2.43 -3.84 8.89
N PRO A 37 2.30 -4.87 9.74
CA PRO A 37 0.98 -5.31 10.19
C PRO A 37 0.32 -4.24 11.07
N PRO A 38 -1.02 -4.20 11.16
CA PRO A 38 -1.69 -3.36 12.14
C PRO A 38 -1.42 -3.88 13.56
N LEU A 39 -1.33 -2.96 14.54
CA LEU A 39 -1.24 -3.33 15.95
C LEU A 39 -2.54 -3.96 16.45
N GLY A 40 -3.66 -3.55 15.86
CA GLY A 40 -5.02 -3.96 16.24
C GLY A 40 -5.72 -2.99 17.19
N GLY A 41 -7.00 -3.19 17.35
CA GLY A 41 -7.87 -2.30 18.12
C GLY A 41 -8.56 -1.24 17.24
N THR A 42 -9.11 -0.19 17.86
CA THR A 42 -9.82 0.88 17.16
C THR A 42 -8.83 1.93 16.66
N PRO A 43 -8.66 2.13 15.34
CA PRO A 43 -7.83 3.20 14.82
C PRO A 43 -8.40 4.58 15.19
N TRP A 44 -7.56 5.62 15.18
CA TRP A 44 -8.00 7.00 15.28
C TRP A 44 -8.89 7.40 14.09
N LEU A 45 -9.63 8.49 14.21
CA LEU A 45 -10.32 9.05 13.05
C LEU A 45 -9.30 9.64 12.06
N GLN A 46 -9.68 9.67 10.78
CA GLN A 46 -8.88 10.33 9.76
C GLN A 46 -8.66 11.79 10.13
N ASP A 47 -7.42 12.27 9.95
CA ASP A 47 -6.98 13.65 10.25
C ASP A 47 -7.23 14.11 11.71
N GLN A 48 -7.52 13.17 12.62
CA GLN A 48 -7.71 13.52 14.01
C GLN A 48 -6.44 14.10 14.61
N ARG A 49 -6.56 15.25 15.28
CA ARG A 49 -5.46 15.76 16.10
C ARG A 49 -5.51 15.08 17.46
N VAL A 50 -4.41 14.43 17.83
CA VAL A 50 -4.25 13.71 19.09
C VAL A 50 -3.15 14.38 19.89
N GLY A 51 -3.51 15.03 20.98
CA GLY A 51 -2.59 15.68 21.89
C GLY A 51 -1.96 14.70 22.85
N TYR A 52 -0.74 15.01 23.31
CA TYR A 52 -0.09 14.34 24.44
C TYR A 52 0.54 15.37 25.38
N ARG A 53 0.69 15.00 26.66
CA ARG A 53 1.40 15.79 27.66
C ARG A 53 2.34 14.93 28.48
N TRP A 54 3.22 15.57 29.19
CA TRP A 54 4.12 14.88 30.12
C TRP A 54 3.35 14.38 31.35
N ARG A 55 3.63 13.16 31.78
CA ARG A 55 3.04 12.60 33.00
C ARG A 55 3.62 13.29 34.22
N THR A 56 2.77 13.85 35.06
CA THR A 56 3.17 14.43 36.34
C THR A 56 3.91 13.40 37.21
N GLY A 57 5.02 13.78 37.79
CA GLY A 57 5.90 12.91 38.58
C GLY A 57 6.85 12.01 37.79
N GLN A 58 6.66 11.92 36.46
CA GLN A 58 7.49 11.13 35.52
C GLN A 58 7.77 11.92 34.24
N VAL A 59 8.00 13.21 34.39
CA VAL A 59 8.26 14.13 33.26
C VAL A 59 9.57 13.73 32.57
N PRO A 60 9.58 13.58 31.22
CA PRO A 60 10.83 13.37 30.49
C PRO A 60 11.81 14.51 30.76
N PRO A 61 13.11 14.21 30.95
CA PRO A 61 14.11 15.25 31.17
C PRO A 61 14.22 16.19 29.98
N SER A 62 14.73 17.39 30.20
CA SER A 62 14.79 18.45 29.19
C SER A 62 15.54 18.08 27.91
N TRP A 63 16.48 17.16 27.97
CA TRP A 63 17.20 16.66 26.80
C TRP A 63 16.37 15.67 25.97
N LEU A 64 15.37 14.99 26.58
CA LEU A 64 14.54 13.99 25.90
C LEU A 64 13.27 14.61 25.25
N GLN A 65 12.72 15.66 25.86
CA GLN A 65 11.49 16.31 25.34
C GLN A 65 11.61 16.79 23.89
N PRO A 66 12.71 17.44 23.45
CA PRO A 66 12.88 17.80 22.04
C PRO A 66 12.86 16.60 21.09
N ALA A 67 13.50 15.48 21.47
CA ALA A 67 13.51 14.27 20.64
C ALA A 67 12.12 13.65 20.50
N ILE A 68 11.31 13.66 21.56
CA ILE A 68 9.91 13.19 21.50
C ILE A 68 9.06 14.10 20.60
N ASN A 69 9.23 15.42 20.72
CA ASN A 69 8.50 16.38 19.88
C ASN A 69 8.92 16.26 18.40
N ALA A 70 10.22 16.03 18.15
CA ALA A 70 10.73 15.78 16.80
C ALA A 70 10.15 14.47 16.24
N ALA A 71 10.12 13.39 16.99
CA ALA A 71 9.48 12.14 16.60
C ALA A 71 7.98 12.31 16.24
N ALA A 72 7.25 13.17 16.98
CA ALA A 72 5.87 13.49 16.63
C ALA A 72 5.77 14.30 15.33
N ALA A 73 6.69 15.24 15.11
CA ALA A 73 6.77 15.98 13.85
C ALA A 73 7.11 15.07 12.67
N ASP A 74 8.05 14.14 12.84
CA ASP A 74 8.43 13.13 11.85
C ASP A 74 7.27 12.19 11.52
N SER A 75 6.55 11.72 12.54
CA SER A 75 5.32 10.95 12.35
C SER A 75 4.31 11.70 11.48
N ASN A 76 4.08 12.98 11.78
CA ASN A 76 3.16 13.82 11.02
C ASN A 76 3.66 14.09 9.58
N GLY A 77 4.96 14.29 9.41
CA GLY A 77 5.58 14.63 8.12
C GLY A 77 5.74 13.44 7.17
N SER A 78 6.00 12.25 7.71
CA SER A 78 6.35 11.07 6.90
C SER A 78 5.22 10.06 6.69
N ARG A 79 4.08 10.21 7.36
CA ARG A 79 2.97 9.25 7.28
C ARG A 79 2.33 9.13 5.89
N ALA A 80 2.45 10.16 5.03
CA ALA A 80 1.89 10.26 3.68
C ALA A 80 0.44 9.69 3.55
N SER A 81 -0.38 9.95 4.56
CA SER A 81 -1.75 9.45 4.69
C SER A 81 -2.58 10.40 5.55
N ARG A 82 -3.86 10.09 5.75
CA ARG A 82 -4.76 10.78 6.67
C ARG A 82 -4.77 10.20 8.09
N ALA A 83 -3.71 9.50 8.48
CA ALA A 83 -3.55 9.04 9.86
C ALA A 83 -3.53 10.24 10.84
N ALA A 84 -3.83 9.98 12.13
CA ALA A 84 -3.88 11.02 13.14
C ALA A 84 -2.57 11.84 13.21
N THR A 85 -2.69 13.12 13.53
CA THR A 85 -1.56 14.00 13.82
C THR A 85 -1.30 14.04 15.33
N LEU A 86 -0.03 14.00 15.68
CA LEU A 86 0.41 13.97 17.08
C LEU A 86 1.07 15.30 17.45
N ALA A 87 0.74 15.87 18.60
CA ALA A 87 1.34 17.13 19.06
C ALA A 87 1.31 17.25 20.59
N TYR A 88 2.31 17.94 21.15
CA TYR A 88 2.27 18.29 22.55
C TYR A 88 1.10 19.26 22.84
N ASP A 89 0.35 18.94 23.89
CA ASP A 89 -0.75 19.74 24.40
C ASP A 89 -0.89 19.50 25.91
N SER A 90 -0.67 20.52 26.72
CA SER A 90 -0.64 20.40 28.19
C SER A 90 -1.99 19.97 28.78
N SER A 91 -3.10 20.10 28.01
CA SER A 91 -4.44 19.68 28.42
C SER A 91 -4.82 18.26 27.95
N ALA A 92 -3.95 17.61 27.15
CA ALA A 92 -4.24 16.31 26.56
C ALA A 92 -4.45 15.20 27.60
N LEU A 93 -5.27 14.21 27.22
CA LEU A 93 -5.48 13.00 28.03
C LEU A 93 -4.33 12.00 27.87
N SER A 94 -3.70 11.96 26.69
CA SER A 94 -2.60 11.05 26.44
C SER A 94 -1.33 11.48 27.18
N LEU A 95 -0.54 10.50 27.66
CA LEU A 95 0.57 10.75 28.55
C LEU A 95 1.86 10.15 28.01
N ILE A 96 2.92 10.95 28.04
CA ILE A 96 4.28 10.45 27.84
C ILE A 96 5.04 10.55 29.15
N SER A 97 5.72 9.47 29.53
CA SER A 97 6.42 9.32 30.81
C SER A 97 7.87 8.87 30.62
N TYR A 98 8.66 9.13 31.63
CA TYR A 98 10.06 8.69 31.72
C TYR A 98 10.29 7.97 33.06
N ASP A 99 11.14 6.94 33.06
CA ASP A 99 11.40 6.11 34.22
C ASP A 99 10.15 5.43 34.80
N ALA A 100 9.42 4.74 33.89
CA ALA A 100 8.22 3.97 34.25
C ALA A 100 8.43 2.46 34.00
N PRO A 101 9.38 1.81 34.71
CA PRO A 101 9.84 0.44 34.41
C PRO A 101 8.74 -0.62 34.53
N THR A 102 7.68 -0.36 35.29
CA THR A 102 6.56 -1.29 35.47
C THR A 102 5.55 -1.29 34.32
N ARG A 103 5.69 -0.37 33.34
CA ARG A 103 4.76 -0.25 32.23
C ARG A 103 5.19 -1.01 30.99
N CYS A 104 6.49 -1.17 30.81
CA CYS A 104 7.07 -1.84 29.65
C CYS A 104 7.57 -3.24 30.03
N ALA A 105 7.74 -4.10 29.04
CA ALA A 105 8.48 -5.34 29.20
C ALA A 105 9.90 -5.04 29.71
N SER A 106 10.47 -5.95 30.49
CA SER A 106 11.76 -5.75 31.15
C SER A 106 12.93 -5.49 30.21
N ASN A 107 12.78 -5.83 28.91
CA ASN A 107 13.78 -5.64 27.87
C ASN A 107 13.45 -4.52 26.87
N ALA A 108 12.39 -3.73 27.10
CA ALA A 108 11.97 -2.67 26.20
C ALA A 108 12.64 -1.33 26.52
N LEU A 109 13.12 -0.63 25.48
CA LEU A 109 13.67 0.73 25.59
C LEU A 109 12.57 1.76 25.89
N ALA A 110 11.42 1.55 25.28
CA ALA A 110 10.19 2.30 25.49
C ALA A 110 9.01 1.37 25.18
N CYS A 111 7.80 1.80 25.44
CA CYS A 111 6.59 1.10 25.02
C CYS A 111 5.41 2.05 24.86
N ALA A 112 4.55 1.75 23.90
CA ALA A 112 3.28 2.39 23.71
C ALA A 112 2.13 1.49 24.19
N ASP A 113 1.13 2.11 24.84
CA ASP A 113 -0.12 1.49 25.20
C ASP A 113 -1.25 2.34 24.66
N ARG A 114 -2.08 1.75 23.81
CA ARG A 114 -3.26 2.39 23.20
C ARG A 114 -4.58 1.75 23.65
N SER A 115 -4.60 1.11 24.81
CA SER A 115 -5.82 0.55 25.38
C SER A 115 -6.93 1.60 25.56
N GLY A 116 -6.58 2.89 25.66
CA GLY A 116 -7.49 4.02 25.67
C GLY A 116 -7.92 4.58 24.31
N ALA A 117 -7.43 4.01 23.20
CA ALA A 117 -7.80 4.48 21.85
C ALA A 117 -9.29 4.24 21.55
N PRO A 118 -9.98 5.13 20.81
CA PRO A 118 -9.46 6.34 20.15
C PRO A 118 -9.46 7.62 21.01
N SER A 119 -9.46 7.54 22.33
CA SER A 119 -9.53 8.71 23.21
C SER A 119 -8.17 9.13 23.77
N SER A 120 -7.32 8.16 24.10
CA SER A 120 -6.01 8.43 24.69
C SER A 120 -5.01 7.28 24.44
N PHE A 121 -3.74 7.58 24.69
CA PHE A 121 -2.65 6.62 24.69
C PHE A 121 -1.64 6.93 25.80
N THR A 122 -0.75 5.99 26.07
CA THR A 122 0.44 6.27 26.90
C THR A 122 1.69 5.78 26.19
N VAL A 123 2.80 6.55 26.33
CA VAL A 123 4.14 6.10 25.94
C VAL A 123 5.05 6.23 27.18
N ALA A 124 5.83 5.20 27.44
CA ALA A 124 6.78 5.21 28.54
C ALA A 124 8.20 4.95 28.01
N TYR A 125 9.15 5.80 28.39
CA TYR A 125 10.56 5.66 28.09
C TYR A 125 11.30 5.11 29.31
N GLN A 126 12.22 4.20 29.06
CA GLN A 126 13.11 3.71 30.12
C GLN A 126 14.18 4.76 30.46
N ARG A 127 14.59 4.83 31.70
CA ARG A 127 15.60 5.80 32.14
C ARG A 127 16.97 5.52 31.54
N ASN A 128 17.75 6.57 31.30
CA ASN A 128 19.15 6.46 30.95
C ASN A 128 19.93 5.77 32.12
N GLY A 129 20.80 4.85 31.80
CA GLY A 129 21.51 4.07 32.82
C GLY A 129 20.73 2.85 33.37
N TYR A 130 19.55 2.56 32.86
CA TYR A 130 18.87 1.31 33.22
C TYR A 130 19.67 0.10 32.75
N VAL A 131 19.72 -0.94 33.60
CA VAL A 131 20.51 -2.15 33.33
C VAL A 131 19.58 -3.25 32.84
N PHE A 132 19.80 -3.67 31.60
CA PHE A 132 19.19 -4.84 30.99
C PHE A 132 20.13 -6.05 31.07
N ASP A 133 19.66 -7.22 30.79
CA ASP A 133 20.46 -8.44 30.67
C ASP A 133 21.57 -8.34 29.61
N TRP A 134 21.35 -7.55 28.58
CA TRP A 134 22.29 -7.30 27.48
C TRP A 134 23.20 -6.08 27.69
N GLY A 135 23.04 -5.32 28.77
CA GLY A 135 23.88 -4.16 29.10
C GLY A 135 23.12 -2.95 29.62
N THR A 136 23.83 -1.83 29.77
CA THR A 136 23.28 -0.58 30.30
C THR A 136 22.75 0.30 29.18
N LEU A 137 21.49 0.74 29.31
CA LEU A 137 20.87 1.68 28.38
C LEU A 137 21.60 3.03 28.37
N ARG A 138 21.94 3.48 27.16
CA ARG A 138 22.47 4.82 26.92
C ARG A 138 21.62 5.47 25.84
N TRP A 139 21.02 6.61 26.16
CA TRP A 139 20.40 7.45 25.19
C TRP A 139 21.41 8.38 24.51
N CYS A 140 21.34 8.54 23.20
CA CYS A 140 22.06 9.58 22.48
C CYS A 140 21.41 10.93 22.85
N GLN A 141 22.08 11.71 23.67
CA GLN A 141 21.58 13.01 24.12
C GLN A 141 21.99 14.06 23.11
N ALA A 142 21.07 14.52 22.33
CA ALA A 142 21.26 15.49 21.26
C ALA A 142 22.35 15.08 20.24
N TYR A 143 22.38 15.72 19.09
CA TYR A 143 23.33 15.44 18.00
C TYR A 143 24.82 15.71 18.37
N THR A 144 25.08 16.30 19.53
CA THR A 144 26.39 16.72 19.97
C THR A 144 27.14 15.70 20.84
N THR A 145 26.42 14.79 21.53
CA THR A 145 27.05 13.79 22.41
C THR A 145 26.52 12.40 22.09
N ARG A 146 27.29 11.62 21.31
CA ARG A 146 26.91 10.29 20.84
C ARG A 146 27.87 9.24 21.41
N PRO A 147 27.67 8.78 22.62
CA PRO A 147 28.49 7.69 23.14
C PRO A 147 28.26 6.42 22.33
N TYR A 148 29.33 5.71 22.03
CA TYR A 148 29.23 4.42 21.32
C TYR A 148 28.21 3.50 22.00
N GLY A 149 27.35 2.87 21.24
CA GLY A 149 26.30 1.99 21.74
C GLY A 149 25.07 2.72 22.32
N CYS A 150 24.90 4.04 22.07
CA CYS A 150 23.67 4.72 22.47
C CYS A 150 22.52 4.47 21.46
N PHE A 151 21.29 4.57 21.94
CA PHE A 151 20.07 4.55 21.14
C PHE A 151 19.57 5.97 20.88
N ASP A 152 19.11 6.22 19.68
CA ASP A 152 18.50 7.49 19.31
C ASP A 152 17.08 7.60 19.87
N ALA A 153 16.87 8.59 20.74
CA ALA A 153 15.59 8.77 21.42
C ALA A 153 14.45 9.19 20.47
N GLU A 154 14.78 9.90 19.39
CA GLU A 154 13.83 10.31 18.35
C GLU A 154 13.37 9.11 17.52
N THR A 155 14.31 8.25 17.09
CA THR A 155 14.01 7.00 16.39
C THR A 155 13.11 6.09 17.21
N VAL A 156 13.46 5.87 18.50
CA VAL A 156 12.62 5.07 19.39
C VAL A 156 11.27 5.75 19.62
N GLY A 157 11.24 7.07 19.73
CA GLY A 157 10.01 7.84 19.83
C GLY A 157 9.10 7.67 18.62
N LEU A 158 9.65 7.75 17.41
CA LEU A 158 8.89 7.55 16.19
C LEU A 158 8.33 6.11 16.08
N HIS A 159 9.10 5.11 16.54
CA HIS A 159 8.61 3.73 16.64
C HIS A 159 7.40 3.63 17.58
N GLU A 160 7.50 4.15 18.80
CA GLU A 160 6.41 4.10 19.78
C GLU A 160 5.16 4.88 19.29
N LEU A 161 5.38 6.03 18.66
CA LEU A 161 4.29 6.80 18.04
C LEU A 161 3.71 6.08 16.82
N GLY A 162 4.50 5.25 16.15
CA GLY A 162 4.01 4.31 15.14
C GLY A 162 2.96 3.35 15.71
N HIS A 163 3.20 2.77 16.88
CA HIS A 163 2.20 1.98 17.58
C HIS A 163 0.95 2.80 17.92
N VAL A 164 1.13 4.05 18.30
CA VAL A 164 -0.02 4.95 18.59
C VAL A 164 -0.92 5.10 17.35
N VAL A 165 -0.36 5.20 16.15
CA VAL A 165 -1.13 5.31 14.90
C VAL A 165 -1.47 3.96 14.26
N ASP A 166 -1.39 2.86 15.01
CA ASP A 166 -1.83 1.50 14.66
C ASP A 166 -0.82 0.66 13.85
N LEU A 167 0.44 1.01 13.85
CA LEU A 167 1.49 0.15 13.30
C LEU A 167 1.90 -0.93 14.31
N GLY A 168 1.88 -2.20 13.91
CA GLY A 168 2.45 -3.32 14.65
C GLY A 168 3.94 -3.49 14.38
N HIS A 169 4.56 -4.54 14.92
CA HIS A 169 5.97 -4.82 14.62
C HIS A 169 6.14 -5.40 13.21
N TYR A 170 7.08 -4.84 12.46
CA TYR A 170 7.44 -5.33 11.14
C TYR A 170 8.39 -6.54 11.25
N SER A 171 7.95 -7.68 10.73
CA SER A 171 8.73 -8.93 10.73
C SER A 171 9.30 -9.29 9.36
N GLY A 172 9.12 -8.42 8.35
CA GLY A 172 9.65 -8.63 7.01
C GLY A 172 11.18 -8.62 7.02
N SER A 173 11.79 -9.63 6.42
CA SER A 173 13.23 -9.70 6.23
C SER A 173 13.58 -9.46 4.77
N VAL A 174 13.81 -8.21 4.40
CA VAL A 174 14.59 -7.96 3.19
C VAL A 174 16.05 -7.82 3.64
N ALA A 175 16.86 -8.81 3.30
CA ALA A 175 18.27 -8.79 3.68
C ALA A 175 18.91 -7.45 3.27
N GLY A 176 19.43 -6.72 4.24
CA GLY A 176 20.20 -5.49 4.07
C GLY A 176 19.42 -4.18 4.04
N SER A 177 18.10 -4.17 3.88
CA SER A 177 17.32 -2.91 3.80
C SER A 177 16.06 -2.86 4.67
N ALA A 178 15.90 -3.79 5.61
CA ALA A 178 14.71 -3.84 6.47
C ALA A 178 14.45 -2.53 7.23
N TYR A 179 15.50 -1.78 7.59
CA TYR A 179 15.39 -0.47 8.23
C TYR A 179 14.86 0.65 7.30
N LEU A 180 15.00 0.48 5.97
CA LEU A 180 14.41 1.40 4.98
C LEU A 180 12.94 1.06 4.70
N ASP A 181 12.57 -0.18 4.95
CA ASP A 181 11.21 -0.65 4.73
C ASP A 181 10.28 -0.25 5.87
N SER A 182 10.78 -0.28 7.10
CA SER A 182 9.96 0.01 8.29
C SER A 182 10.82 0.42 9.49
N ILE A 183 10.37 1.44 10.20
CA ILE A 183 10.89 1.79 11.52
C ILE A 183 10.36 0.83 12.60
N MET A 184 9.24 0.13 12.32
CA MET A 184 8.54 -0.73 13.27
C MET A 184 9.24 -2.08 13.49
N GLN A 185 10.56 -2.14 13.37
CA GLN A 185 11.32 -3.35 13.69
C GLN A 185 11.33 -3.59 15.20
N PRO A 186 11.18 -4.85 15.66
CA PRO A 186 11.11 -5.14 17.10
C PRO A 186 12.42 -4.89 17.85
N VAL A 187 13.50 -4.60 17.12
CA VAL A 187 14.83 -4.34 17.69
C VAL A 187 15.36 -3.02 17.16
N SER A 188 15.60 -2.07 18.05
CA SER A 188 16.25 -0.81 17.72
C SER A 188 17.76 -0.99 17.54
N ARG A 189 18.35 -0.13 16.71
CA ARG A 189 19.79 -0.15 16.41
C ARG A 189 20.54 0.88 17.22
N GLN A 190 21.77 0.56 17.57
CA GLN A 190 22.67 1.45 18.34
C GLN A 190 23.62 2.20 17.40
N TYR A 191 23.99 3.42 17.78
CA TYR A 191 25.08 4.14 17.14
C TYR A 191 26.42 3.37 17.27
N PRO A 192 27.21 3.25 16.20
CA PRO A 192 27.07 3.83 14.86
C PRO A 192 26.51 2.86 13.78
N THR A 193 25.71 1.86 14.15
CA THR A 193 25.19 0.89 13.19
C THR A 193 24.27 1.58 12.17
N THR A 194 24.39 1.22 10.89
CA THR A 194 23.51 1.76 9.84
C THR A 194 22.03 1.61 10.22
N GLY A 195 21.27 2.70 10.09
CA GLY A 195 19.85 2.74 10.48
C GLY A 195 19.59 2.95 11.97
N TRP A 196 20.57 3.45 12.73
CA TRP A 196 20.42 3.78 14.15
C TRP A 196 19.55 5.04 14.38
N ASN A 197 19.49 5.95 13.40
CA ASN A 197 18.79 7.24 13.46
C ASN A 197 17.79 7.37 12.29
N LEU A 198 16.67 6.72 12.42
CA LEU A 198 15.59 6.76 11.44
C LEU A 198 14.54 7.78 11.89
N HIS A 199 14.38 8.86 11.13
CA HIS A 199 13.47 9.95 11.44
C HIS A 199 12.33 10.06 10.42
N THR A 200 11.97 8.94 9.80
CA THR A 200 10.85 8.84 8.87
C THR A 200 10.23 7.44 8.94
N TYR A 201 8.94 7.35 8.72
CA TYR A 201 8.32 6.06 8.47
C TYR A 201 8.91 5.43 7.21
N GLY A 202 9.15 4.13 7.26
CA GLY A 202 9.53 3.35 6.09
C GLY A 202 8.36 3.17 5.12
N ARG A 203 8.69 2.77 3.89
CA ARG A 203 7.67 2.58 2.83
C ARG A 203 6.59 1.56 3.20
N CYS A 204 6.92 0.54 4.01
CA CYS A 204 5.96 -0.47 4.44
C CYS A 204 5.08 0.01 5.58
N ASP A 205 5.57 0.93 6.43
CA ASP A 205 4.77 1.62 7.44
C ASP A 205 3.74 2.53 6.76
N VAL A 206 4.19 3.32 5.78
CA VAL A 206 3.30 4.21 5.02
C VAL A 206 2.26 3.41 4.22
N ALA A 207 2.65 2.26 3.65
CA ALA A 207 1.70 1.40 2.94
C ALA A 207 0.53 0.95 3.85
N LEU A 208 0.81 0.59 5.11
CA LEU A 208 -0.27 0.29 6.06
C LEU A 208 -1.07 1.54 6.45
N LEU A 209 -0.41 2.66 6.74
CA LEU A 209 -1.12 3.89 7.11
C LEU A 209 -2.06 4.36 5.98
N GLN A 210 -1.63 4.32 4.73
CA GLN A 210 -2.49 4.61 3.58
C GLN A 210 -3.66 3.61 3.49
N ARG A 211 -3.37 2.34 3.72
CA ARG A 211 -4.35 1.27 3.70
C ARG A 211 -5.43 1.43 4.78
N LEU A 212 -5.07 1.93 5.96
CA LEU A 212 -5.98 2.12 7.09
C LEU A 212 -6.75 3.44 7.05
N TYR A 213 -6.12 4.50 6.51
CA TYR A 213 -6.61 5.86 6.69
C TYR A 213 -6.94 6.59 5.39
N ASP A 214 -6.38 6.20 4.24
CA ASP A 214 -6.58 6.96 3.01
C ASP A 214 -6.36 6.13 1.76
N MET A 215 -7.43 5.86 1.01
CA MET A 215 -7.35 5.15 -0.26
C MET A 215 -7.13 6.06 -1.47
N GLN A 216 -7.04 7.36 -1.31
CA GLN A 216 -6.82 8.29 -2.42
C GLN A 216 -5.34 8.67 -2.58
N THR A 217 -4.50 8.37 -1.60
CA THR A 217 -3.09 8.76 -1.57
C THR A 217 -2.12 7.60 -1.79
N TRP A 218 -2.56 6.52 -2.45
CA TRP A 218 -1.67 5.41 -2.83
C TRP A 218 -0.51 5.92 -3.67
N SER A 219 0.70 5.86 -3.16
CA SER A 219 1.87 6.39 -3.85
C SER A 219 2.78 5.28 -4.40
N ALA A 220 3.42 5.58 -5.53
CA ALA A 220 4.33 4.68 -6.23
C ALA A 220 5.42 4.04 -5.34
N PRO A 221 6.14 4.79 -4.48
CA PRO A 221 7.20 4.22 -3.65
C PRO A 221 6.75 3.11 -2.72
N TYR A 222 5.47 3.07 -2.38
CA TYR A 222 4.91 2.15 -1.38
C TYR A 222 4.17 0.96 -1.98
N SER A 223 3.94 0.92 -3.28
CA SER A 223 3.23 -0.16 -3.97
C SER A 223 3.88 -1.55 -3.79
N THR A 224 5.19 -1.59 -3.54
CA THR A 224 5.93 -2.83 -3.28
C THR A 224 5.67 -3.41 -1.88
N CYS A 225 5.23 -2.58 -0.93
CA CYS A 225 5.00 -2.98 0.46
C CYS A 225 3.55 -3.27 0.78
N GLY A 226 2.61 -2.88 -0.07
CA GLY A 226 1.20 -3.08 0.20
C GLY A 226 0.35 -3.06 -1.04
N SER A 227 -0.65 -3.93 -1.06
CA SER A 227 -1.68 -3.93 -2.08
C SER A 227 -3.04 -4.01 -1.42
N VAL A 228 -3.99 -3.25 -1.96
CA VAL A 228 -5.39 -3.28 -1.53
C VAL A 228 -6.22 -3.80 -2.69
N ALA A 229 -6.93 -4.88 -2.43
CA ALA A 229 -7.83 -5.45 -3.42
C ALA A 229 -8.98 -4.50 -3.72
N THR A 230 -9.40 -4.45 -4.98
CA THR A 230 -10.60 -3.72 -5.40
C THR A 230 -11.66 -4.68 -5.87
N VAL A 231 -12.90 -4.23 -5.87
CA VAL A 231 -14.02 -4.95 -6.46
C VAL A 231 -14.70 -4.06 -7.51
N MET A 232 -14.99 -4.66 -8.65
CA MET A 232 -15.67 -4.03 -9.78
C MET A 232 -17.04 -4.67 -10.00
N THR A 233 -18.07 -3.86 -10.14
CA THR A 233 -19.38 -4.31 -10.61
C THR A 233 -19.72 -3.64 -11.93
N LEU A 234 -20.62 -4.25 -12.73
CA LEU A 234 -21.12 -3.70 -13.99
C LEU A 234 -22.61 -3.93 -14.07
N ALA A 235 -23.34 -2.88 -14.45
CA ALA A 235 -24.76 -2.93 -14.76
C ALA A 235 -25.01 -2.27 -16.13
N ALA A 236 -26.05 -2.71 -16.83
CA ALA A 236 -26.53 -2.05 -18.04
C ALA A 236 -27.92 -1.47 -17.77
N GLY A 237 -28.11 -0.23 -18.16
CA GLY A 237 -29.40 0.44 -18.14
C GLY A 237 -30.36 -0.11 -19.23
N THR A 238 -31.56 0.43 -19.24
CA THR A 238 -32.55 0.14 -20.31
C THR A 238 -32.02 0.56 -21.68
N ALA A 239 -32.51 -0.08 -22.71
CA ALA A 239 -32.14 0.30 -24.06
C ALA A 239 -32.69 1.70 -24.38
N GLY A 240 -31.82 2.53 -24.92
CA GLY A 240 -32.15 3.83 -25.48
C GLY A 240 -32.44 3.76 -27.00
N THR A 241 -32.60 4.92 -27.58
CA THR A 241 -32.81 5.06 -29.03
C THR A 241 -31.68 4.43 -29.84
N GLY A 242 -32.01 3.73 -30.92
CA GLY A 242 -31.02 3.09 -31.79
C GLY A 242 -30.29 1.90 -31.20
N GLY A 243 -30.84 1.28 -30.13
CA GLY A 243 -30.21 0.12 -29.46
C GLY A 243 -29.02 0.46 -28.59
N SER A 244 -28.82 1.74 -28.26
CA SER A 244 -27.79 2.17 -27.34
C SER A 244 -28.10 1.71 -25.90
N ARG A 245 -27.06 1.42 -25.11
CA ARG A 245 -27.17 1.15 -23.68
C ARG A 245 -26.12 1.90 -22.88
N THR A 246 -26.55 2.43 -21.77
CA THR A 246 -25.61 3.02 -20.78
C THR A 246 -25.18 1.93 -19.84
N PHE A 247 -23.88 1.68 -19.81
CA PHE A 247 -23.22 0.80 -18.85
C PHE A 247 -22.71 1.63 -17.68
N THR A 248 -22.96 1.16 -16.47
CA THR A 248 -22.43 1.77 -15.24
C THR A 248 -21.59 0.74 -14.52
N ALA A 249 -20.30 1.03 -14.34
CA ALA A 249 -19.40 0.26 -13.49
C ALA A 249 -19.23 0.98 -12.15
N THR A 250 -19.05 0.22 -11.08
CA THR A 250 -18.69 0.75 -9.76
C THR A 250 -17.42 0.08 -9.28
N LEU A 251 -16.43 0.90 -8.91
CA LEU A 251 -15.15 0.47 -8.37
C LEU A 251 -15.07 0.85 -6.90
N LYS A 252 -14.79 -0.13 -6.03
CA LYS A 252 -14.67 0.03 -4.59
C LYS A 252 -13.47 -0.73 -4.05
N VAL A 253 -13.04 -0.38 -2.84
CA VAL A 253 -12.12 -1.21 -2.05
C VAL A 253 -12.84 -2.49 -1.63
N ALA A 254 -12.18 -3.65 -1.86
CA ALA A 254 -12.70 -4.93 -1.38
C ALA A 254 -12.61 -5.01 0.14
N PHE A 255 -13.51 -5.79 0.75
CA PHE A 255 -13.43 -6.05 2.18
C PHE A 255 -12.14 -6.81 2.52
N ASP A 256 -11.44 -6.31 3.53
CA ASP A 256 -10.30 -6.95 4.18
C ASP A 256 -10.34 -6.53 5.65
N SER A 257 -10.25 -7.47 6.58
CA SER A 257 -10.33 -7.20 8.01
C SER A 257 -9.26 -6.22 8.51
N THR A 258 -8.12 -6.14 7.82
CA THR A 258 -7.03 -5.21 8.16
C THR A 258 -7.28 -3.77 7.69
N ILE A 259 -8.28 -3.57 6.82
CA ILE A 259 -8.63 -2.24 6.28
C ILE A 259 -10.07 -1.83 6.59
N GLY A 260 -10.69 -2.45 7.57
CA GLY A 260 -12.13 -2.39 7.85
C GLY A 260 -12.82 -1.04 7.62
N LYS A 261 -12.15 0.09 7.98
CA LYS A 261 -12.70 1.44 7.76
C LYS A 261 -12.76 1.85 6.28
N LEU A 262 -11.93 1.28 5.41
CA LEU A 262 -11.88 1.59 3.99
C LEU A 262 -12.68 0.61 3.14
N ALA A 263 -13.14 -0.51 3.73
CA ALA A 263 -13.97 -1.47 3.03
C ALA A 263 -15.20 -0.79 2.41
N ASP A 264 -15.53 -1.17 1.18
CA ASP A 264 -16.63 -0.61 0.38
C ASP A 264 -16.50 0.88 0.01
N ASN A 265 -15.41 1.55 0.38
CA ASN A 265 -15.19 2.93 -0.04
C ASN A 265 -15.01 3.01 -1.57
N PRO A 266 -15.60 4.04 -2.22
CA PRO A 266 -15.48 4.22 -3.65
C PRO A 266 -14.06 4.60 -4.05
N VAL A 267 -13.56 4.05 -5.15
CA VAL A 267 -12.27 4.41 -5.76
C VAL A 267 -12.52 5.27 -6.98
N THR A 268 -12.09 6.53 -6.92
CA THR A 268 -12.36 7.55 -7.96
C THR A 268 -11.10 7.88 -8.78
N GLY A 269 -11.27 8.56 -9.92
CA GLY A 269 -10.16 9.11 -10.71
C GLY A 269 -9.26 8.04 -11.34
N ARG A 270 -9.76 6.83 -11.57
CA ARG A 270 -9.02 5.72 -12.18
C ARG A 270 -9.48 5.44 -13.60
N VAL A 271 -8.61 4.80 -14.37
CA VAL A 271 -8.94 4.36 -15.73
C VAL A 271 -9.69 3.04 -15.66
N VAL A 272 -10.96 3.05 -16.05
CA VAL A 272 -11.81 1.86 -16.17
C VAL A 272 -12.16 1.65 -17.63
N THR A 273 -11.96 0.44 -18.15
CA THR A 273 -12.28 0.10 -19.54
C THR A 273 -13.52 -0.79 -19.61
N LEU A 274 -14.38 -0.51 -20.57
CA LEU A 274 -15.49 -1.37 -20.94
C LEU A 274 -15.03 -2.31 -22.07
N GLN A 275 -15.19 -3.61 -21.85
CA GLN A 275 -14.81 -4.64 -22.81
C GLN A 275 -16.01 -5.47 -23.23
N ARG A 276 -15.96 -5.98 -24.46
CA ARG A 276 -16.98 -6.90 -25.00
C ARG A 276 -16.33 -8.11 -25.68
N ARG A 277 -17.11 -9.17 -25.80
CA ARG A 277 -16.82 -10.31 -26.68
C ARG A 277 -18.09 -10.87 -27.28
N ALA A 278 -18.00 -11.58 -28.41
CA ALA A 278 -19.10 -12.38 -28.89
C ALA A 278 -19.46 -13.48 -27.89
N SER A 279 -20.73 -13.77 -27.71
CA SER A 279 -21.16 -14.82 -26.76
C SER A 279 -20.54 -16.17 -27.17
N GLY A 280 -19.91 -16.84 -26.20
CA GLY A 280 -19.15 -18.09 -26.41
C GLY A 280 -17.70 -17.89 -26.87
N SER A 281 -17.26 -16.68 -27.21
CA SER A 281 -15.84 -16.37 -27.51
C SER A 281 -15.00 -16.28 -26.23
N THR A 282 -13.71 -16.57 -26.33
CA THR A 282 -12.75 -16.32 -25.24
C THR A 282 -12.05 -14.98 -25.38
N THR A 283 -12.08 -14.35 -26.55
CA THR A 283 -11.34 -13.13 -26.86
C THR A 283 -12.12 -11.88 -26.50
N TRP A 284 -11.58 -11.05 -25.61
CA TRP A 284 -12.14 -9.76 -25.23
C TRP A 284 -11.54 -8.63 -26.04
N SER A 285 -12.37 -7.65 -26.42
CA SER A 285 -11.96 -6.42 -27.08
C SER A 285 -12.35 -5.23 -26.22
N THR A 286 -11.45 -4.28 -26.02
CA THR A 286 -11.77 -3.00 -25.39
C THR A 286 -12.64 -2.17 -26.35
N VAL A 287 -13.78 -1.72 -25.84
CA VAL A 287 -14.71 -0.85 -26.58
C VAL A 287 -14.39 0.61 -26.34
N THR A 288 -14.19 0.98 -25.08
CA THR A 288 -13.91 2.37 -24.70
C THR A 288 -13.35 2.45 -23.26
N THR A 289 -12.74 3.56 -22.93
CA THR A 289 -12.52 4.00 -21.56
C THR A 289 -13.81 4.65 -21.06
N MET A 290 -14.26 4.25 -19.87
CA MET A 290 -15.47 4.78 -19.26
C MET A 290 -15.21 6.15 -18.65
N ALA A 291 -16.12 7.08 -18.79
CA ALA A 291 -16.08 8.39 -18.15
C ALA A 291 -16.46 8.27 -16.66
N THR A 292 -16.02 9.20 -15.84
CA THR A 292 -16.46 9.32 -14.43
C THR A 292 -17.98 9.53 -14.40
N GLY A 293 -18.67 8.73 -13.61
CA GLY A 293 -20.11 8.79 -13.46
C GLY A 293 -20.56 9.81 -12.38
N PRO A 294 -21.86 9.95 -12.16
CA PRO A 294 -22.42 10.96 -11.27
C PRO A 294 -22.22 10.66 -9.78
N THR A 295 -21.99 9.41 -9.42
CA THR A 295 -21.74 9.00 -8.03
C THR A 295 -20.27 8.64 -7.83
N SER A 296 -19.75 8.86 -6.63
CA SER A 296 -18.37 8.55 -6.27
C SER A 296 -18.05 7.07 -6.59
N GLY A 297 -16.93 6.82 -7.26
CA GLY A 297 -16.51 5.48 -7.68
C GLY A 297 -17.32 4.87 -8.82
N SER A 298 -18.25 5.61 -9.43
CA SER A 298 -18.97 5.17 -10.62
C SER A 298 -18.27 5.62 -11.90
N TYR A 299 -18.42 4.79 -12.95
CA TYR A 299 -17.89 5.02 -14.29
C TYR A 299 -18.95 4.66 -15.29
N VAL A 300 -19.17 5.49 -16.31
CA VAL A 300 -20.27 5.32 -17.24
C VAL A 300 -19.78 5.34 -18.69
N SER A 301 -20.49 4.61 -19.54
CA SER A 301 -20.31 4.66 -20.99
C SER A 301 -21.58 4.26 -21.70
N THR A 302 -21.94 4.97 -22.77
CA THR A 302 -23.08 4.64 -23.62
C THR A 302 -22.60 4.13 -24.97
N VAL A 303 -22.97 2.92 -25.32
CA VAL A 303 -22.54 2.25 -26.56
C VAL A 303 -23.70 1.52 -27.23
N ALA A 304 -23.63 1.37 -28.55
CA ALA A 304 -24.62 0.59 -29.31
C ALA A 304 -24.43 -0.91 -29.07
N VAL A 305 -25.52 -1.62 -28.83
CA VAL A 305 -25.58 -3.09 -28.70
C VAL A 305 -26.41 -3.64 -29.88
N THR A 306 -25.72 -4.11 -30.90
CA THR A 306 -26.33 -4.58 -32.17
C THR A 306 -26.52 -6.09 -32.22
N SER A 307 -25.86 -6.83 -31.33
CA SER A 307 -25.97 -8.28 -31.22
C SER A 307 -25.87 -8.72 -29.76
N ARG A 308 -26.26 -9.97 -29.49
CA ARG A 308 -26.05 -10.55 -28.15
C ARG A 308 -24.54 -10.70 -27.87
N THR A 309 -24.07 -10.00 -26.86
CA THR A 309 -22.66 -9.94 -26.50
C THR A 309 -22.46 -10.00 -24.98
N ASP A 310 -21.31 -10.50 -24.58
CA ASP A 310 -20.84 -10.51 -23.20
C ASP A 310 -20.06 -9.23 -22.96
N TRP A 311 -20.25 -8.64 -21.79
CA TRP A 311 -19.65 -7.37 -21.36
C TRP A 311 -18.98 -7.51 -20.00
N ARG A 312 -17.90 -6.79 -19.81
CA ARG A 312 -17.26 -6.62 -18.49
C ARG A 312 -16.61 -5.25 -18.40
N ALA A 313 -16.48 -4.74 -17.17
CA ALA A 313 -15.65 -3.60 -16.85
C ALA A 313 -14.32 -4.09 -16.26
N VAL A 314 -13.23 -3.43 -16.59
CA VAL A 314 -11.88 -3.79 -16.13
C VAL A 314 -11.18 -2.55 -15.59
N PHE A 315 -10.71 -2.65 -14.37
CA PHE A 315 -9.69 -1.79 -13.78
C PHE A 315 -8.40 -2.58 -13.73
N ALA A 316 -7.42 -2.21 -14.54
CA ALA A 316 -6.11 -2.85 -14.54
C ALA A 316 -5.32 -2.39 -13.31
N THR A 317 -4.48 -3.28 -12.75
CA THR A 317 -3.58 -2.89 -11.67
C THR A 317 -2.69 -1.74 -12.12
N PRO A 318 -2.77 -0.56 -11.49
CA PRO A 318 -1.89 0.55 -11.85
C PRO A 318 -0.45 0.24 -11.42
N PRO A 319 0.54 0.48 -12.29
CA PRO A 319 1.94 0.09 -12.03
C PRO A 319 2.58 0.87 -10.87
N SER A 320 1.99 1.97 -10.45
CA SER A 320 2.56 2.92 -9.49
C SER A 320 1.71 3.15 -8.24
N GLU A 321 0.69 2.32 -8.02
CA GLU A 321 -0.20 2.46 -6.87
C GLU A 321 -0.31 1.13 -6.12
N GLY A 322 -0.68 1.20 -4.83
CA GLY A 322 -0.93 0.01 -4.00
C GLY A 322 -2.31 -0.61 -4.20
N LEU A 323 -2.99 -0.36 -5.32
CA LEU A 323 -4.28 -0.95 -5.65
C LEU A 323 -4.11 -2.17 -6.55
N VAL A 324 -4.88 -3.23 -6.29
CA VAL A 324 -4.96 -4.41 -7.18
C VAL A 324 -6.14 -4.22 -8.13
N GLY A 325 -5.89 -4.44 -9.42
CA GLY A 325 -6.92 -4.38 -10.44
C GLY A 325 -8.04 -5.40 -10.22
N SER A 326 -9.20 -5.10 -10.77
CA SER A 326 -10.38 -5.97 -10.69
C SER A 326 -11.17 -5.97 -11.99
N THR A 327 -11.92 -7.05 -12.17
CA THR A 327 -12.80 -7.24 -13.33
C THR A 327 -14.20 -7.57 -12.82
N SER A 328 -15.21 -6.94 -13.39
CA SER A 328 -16.61 -7.24 -13.05
C SER A 328 -17.00 -8.67 -13.46
N THR A 329 -18.06 -9.17 -12.89
CA THR A 329 -18.78 -10.34 -13.44
C THR A 329 -19.21 -10.06 -14.88
N ILE A 330 -19.36 -11.12 -15.67
CA ILE A 330 -19.79 -11.02 -17.06
C ILE A 330 -21.29 -10.69 -17.09
N LEU A 331 -21.62 -9.64 -17.85
CA LEU A 331 -22.98 -9.22 -18.10
C LEU A 331 -23.34 -9.56 -19.56
N VAL A 332 -24.33 -10.44 -19.76
CA VAL A 332 -24.83 -10.77 -21.10
C VAL A 332 -25.91 -9.76 -21.48
N VAL A 333 -25.69 -9.07 -22.59
CA VAL A 333 -26.66 -8.05 -23.09
C VAL A 333 -27.09 -8.40 -24.51
N SER A 334 -28.39 -8.45 -24.69
CA SER A 334 -29.01 -8.62 -26.02
C SER A 334 -29.47 -7.27 -26.56
N PRO A 335 -29.49 -7.09 -27.89
CA PRO A 335 -30.16 -5.95 -28.48
C PRO A 335 -31.64 -5.96 -28.08
N THR A 336 -32.23 -4.79 -27.99
CA THR A 336 -33.66 -4.69 -27.73
C THR A 336 -34.37 -5.30 -28.92
N ALA A 337 -35.34 -6.17 -28.69
CA ALA A 337 -36.25 -6.56 -29.78
C ALA A 337 -36.89 -5.29 -30.34
N CYS A 338 -36.87 -5.15 -31.67
CA CYS A 338 -37.61 -4.07 -32.32
C CYS A 338 -39.09 -4.17 -31.92
N VAL A 339 -39.56 -3.21 -31.11
CA VAL A 339 -41.01 -3.05 -30.88
C VAL A 339 -41.47 -1.98 -31.85
N GLY A 340 -42.11 -2.41 -32.97
CA GLY A 340 -42.59 -1.55 -34.05
C GLY A 340 -41.64 -1.50 -35.26
N VAL A 341 -42.22 -1.71 -36.42
CA VAL A 341 -41.69 -1.68 -37.80
C VAL A 341 -40.16 -1.56 -37.90
N CYS A 342 -39.44 -2.68 -37.72
CA CYS A 342 -38.08 -2.79 -38.24
C CYS A 342 -38.20 -2.73 -39.76
N ALA A 343 -37.64 -1.72 -40.42
CA ALA A 343 -37.52 -1.69 -41.85
C ALA A 343 -36.87 -3.01 -42.32
N SER A 344 -37.65 -3.92 -42.89
CA SER A 344 -37.13 -5.06 -43.57
C SER A 344 -36.22 -4.54 -44.67
N SER A 345 -34.98 -4.96 -44.73
CA SER A 345 -34.11 -4.73 -45.89
C SER A 345 -34.89 -5.07 -47.13
N PRO A 346 -34.94 -4.16 -48.13
CA PRO A 346 -35.60 -4.47 -49.38
C PRO A 346 -34.90 -5.69 -49.98
N GLY A 347 -35.67 -6.79 -50.08
CA GLY A 347 -35.20 -8.01 -50.70
C GLY A 347 -34.72 -7.69 -52.11
N LEU A 348 -33.53 -8.15 -52.43
CA LEU A 348 -33.04 -8.21 -53.82
C LEU A 348 -34.11 -8.92 -54.67
N ALA A 349 -34.80 -8.17 -55.47
CA ALA A 349 -35.68 -8.71 -56.47
C ALA A 349 -34.84 -9.53 -57.46
N VAL A 350 -34.97 -10.85 -57.38
CA VAL A 350 -34.45 -11.74 -58.44
C VAL A 350 -35.40 -11.57 -59.61
N GLY A 351 -34.95 -10.87 -60.70
CA GLY A 351 -35.66 -10.75 -61.95
C GLY A 351 -35.80 -12.11 -62.63
N PRO A 352 -36.92 -12.36 -63.28
CA PRO A 352 -37.14 -13.59 -64.07
C PRO A 352 -36.24 -13.64 -65.33
N ARG A 353 -35.69 -14.83 -65.57
CA ARG A 353 -35.06 -15.16 -66.87
C ARG A 353 -36.10 -15.45 -67.90
#